data_b59c3ec180662adcf6c4a70f34d0cfcd
#
_entry.id   b59c3ec180662adcf6c4a70f34d0cfcd
#
_cell.length_a   1.000
_cell.length_b   1.000
_cell.length_c   1.000
_cell.angle_alpha   90.00
_cell.angle_beta   90.00
_cell.angle_gamma   90.00
#
_symmetry.space_group_name_H-M   'P 1'
#
loop_
_entity.id
_entity.type
_entity.pdbx_description
1 polymer ?
#
loop_
_entity_poly.entity_id
_entity_poly.type
_entity_poly.pdbx_seq_one_letter_code
_entity_poly.pdbx_strand_id
1 'polypeptide(L)'
;VLVVFCLPGLSQTAPAKGVQTVLIIPFENESKAPGLEWIGESFPEVVGDRLSLARLSIVNRDDRNYAFDRFGLPTAIHPSRATLYRLAEEIEADYLVTGHYTFDGQVFSCTAEILDMRTLRLTDHVSNQGPLTSLIDIQTGLSWQVLKVILPNSSLTREELAKRSSPIRLDAFENYIRGVVASDKEEKVQRLREAVRINPQYTEAILALGRTYFADRDYDTAENWLARVPKTDDQAGEAYFLLGLAQYYSGEYEKAEGSFKFLEARLPLTEVENNLGVIAARRGRRAAIDYFQKAVQLDPNDADYRFNLALALYKAGDSAGSSRQLKEAIARRPNDFESRELLTTINSGTVASAAASNANRLPLERLKSNYDESSYRQLEIEIENAMEQNLSKADPKTHAKYHAEHGFELLERGLVSEAGRQFREAVLRDPANAKAHAGLAMVAENKGDTAGARKEAETSLQLEPNAYAYVVLGRLDLRDNRLDAAEKSADHALALEPDNATARNLKRDVVSKQTMP
;
A
#
# COMPACT_ATOMS: atom_id res chain seq x y z
N VAL A 1 -27.92 -60.28 7.55
CA VAL A 1 -26.59 -59.85 7.10
C VAL A 1 -26.72 -58.38 6.65
N LEU A 2 -26.29 -57.46 7.53
CA LEU A 2 -26.30 -56.03 7.24
C LEU A 2 -24.91 -55.70 6.66
N VAL A 3 -24.86 -55.31 5.41
CA VAL A 3 -23.64 -54.84 4.75
C VAL A 3 -23.53 -53.36 5.00
N VAL A 4 -22.58 -52.95 5.87
CA VAL A 4 -22.21 -51.57 6.10
C VAL A 4 -21.22 -51.15 5.00
N PHE A 5 -21.67 -50.29 4.08
CA PHE A 5 -20.77 -49.59 3.15
C PHE A 5 -20.03 -48.47 3.90
N CYS A 6 -18.75 -48.70 4.15
CA CYS A 6 -17.83 -47.58 4.51
C CYS A 6 -17.60 -46.74 3.26
N LEU A 7 -18.16 -45.56 3.23
CA LEU A 7 -17.75 -44.50 2.29
C LEU A 7 -16.34 -43.99 2.70
N PRO A 8 -15.39 -43.86 1.77
CA PRO A 8 -14.09 -43.25 2.08
C PRO A 8 -14.33 -41.81 2.48
N GLY A 9 -13.82 -41.43 3.65
CA GLY A 9 -13.89 -40.08 4.16
C GLY A 9 -13.34 -39.06 3.13
N LEU A 10 -14.21 -38.16 2.74
CA LEU A 10 -13.78 -36.92 2.11
C LEU A 10 -12.82 -36.22 3.10
N SER A 11 -11.54 -36.26 2.78
CA SER A 11 -10.54 -35.40 3.42
C SER A 11 -11.05 -33.96 3.25
N GLN A 12 -11.56 -33.36 4.31
CA GLN A 12 -11.81 -31.94 4.35
C GLN A 12 -10.45 -31.28 4.17
N THR A 13 -10.19 -30.79 2.96
CA THR A 13 -9.12 -29.82 2.75
C THR A 13 -9.39 -28.67 3.71
N ALA A 14 -8.44 -28.42 4.61
CA ALA A 14 -8.50 -27.25 5.48
C ALA A 14 -8.77 -26.02 4.62
N PRO A 15 -9.66 -25.11 5.04
CA PRO A 15 -9.91 -23.89 4.29
C PRO A 15 -8.59 -23.19 4.03
N ALA A 16 -8.46 -22.60 2.84
CA ALA A 16 -7.30 -21.79 2.50
C ALA A 16 -7.04 -20.81 3.65
N LYS A 17 -5.81 -20.80 4.19
CA LYS A 17 -5.45 -19.85 5.25
C LYS A 17 -5.56 -18.45 4.64
N GLY A 18 -6.54 -17.68 5.10
CA GLY A 18 -6.62 -16.24 4.81
C GLY A 18 -5.34 -15.52 5.23
N VAL A 19 -5.23 -14.28 4.87
CA VAL A 19 -4.12 -13.42 5.32
C VAL A 19 -4.14 -13.36 6.84
N GLN A 20 -3.00 -13.67 7.47
CA GLN A 20 -2.92 -13.66 8.93
C GLN A 20 -2.76 -12.22 9.43
N THR A 21 -3.60 -11.83 10.37
CA THR A 21 -3.63 -10.49 10.97
C THR A 21 -2.81 -10.45 12.26
N VAL A 22 -1.94 -9.44 12.37
CA VAL A 22 -1.05 -9.25 13.52
C VAL A 22 -1.38 -7.91 14.20
N LEU A 23 -1.74 -7.97 15.46
CA LEU A 23 -1.89 -6.81 16.33
C LEU A 23 -0.60 -6.61 17.14
N ILE A 24 0.03 -5.45 17.02
CA ILE A 24 1.24 -5.10 17.77
C ILE A 24 0.90 -3.97 18.74
N ILE A 25 1.13 -4.22 20.01
CA ILE A 25 0.89 -3.24 21.09
C ILE A 25 2.18 -2.47 21.37
N PRO A 26 2.12 -1.16 21.71
CA PRO A 26 3.28 -0.42 22.20
C PRO A 26 3.97 -1.14 23.34
N PHE A 27 5.32 -1.21 23.28
CA PHE A 27 6.10 -1.91 24.31
C PHE A 27 6.21 -1.09 25.58
N GLU A 28 6.21 -1.78 26.71
CA GLU A 28 6.29 -1.17 28.03
C GLU A 28 7.71 -0.74 28.38
N ASN A 29 7.85 0.49 28.89
CA ASN A 29 9.13 1.00 29.38
C ASN A 29 9.36 0.56 30.83
N GLU A 30 10.21 -0.41 31.03
CA GLU A 30 10.64 -0.86 32.38
C GLU A 30 11.93 -0.16 32.84
N SER A 31 12.48 0.77 32.03
CA SER A 31 13.67 1.50 32.40
C SER A 31 13.34 2.65 33.36
N LYS A 32 14.34 3.06 34.15
CA LYS A 32 14.26 4.23 35.03
C LYS A 32 14.68 5.53 34.31
N ALA A 33 15.12 5.43 33.06
CA ALA A 33 15.59 6.58 32.30
C ALA A 33 14.39 7.41 31.80
N PRO A 34 14.30 8.69 32.13
CA PRO A 34 13.19 9.55 31.69
C PRO A 34 13.31 9.88 30.19
N GLY A 35 12.16 10.15 29.56
CA GLY A 35 12.13 10.67 28.20
C GLY A 35 12.24 9.61 27.11
N LEU A 36 12.20 8.33 27.45
CA LEU A 36 12.26 7.20 26.52
C LEU A 36 10.87 6.58 26.20
N GLU A 37 9.79 7.12 26.74
CA GLU A 37 8.42 6.58 26.60
C GLU A 37 7.98 6.46 25.13
N TRP A 38 8.47 7.35 24.26
CA TRP A 38 8.20 7.33 22.83
C TRP A 38 8.69 6.05 22.14
N ILE A 39 9.69 5.37 22.71
CA ILE A 39 10.26 4.13 22.14
C ILE A 39 9.20 3.03 22.12
N GLY A 40 8.32 2.96 23.13
CA GLY A 40 7.23 1.99 23.15
C GLY A 40 6.37 2.04 21.90
N GLU A 41 5.98 3.23 21.49
CA GLU A 41 5.17 3.48 20.29
C GLU A 41 5.94 3.26 18.97
N SER A 42 7.25 3.22 19.01
CA SER A 42 8.06 2.94 17.81
C SER A 42 8.05 1.46 17.41
N PHE A 43 7.75 0.53 18.34
CA PHE A 43 7.72 -0.89 18.05
C PHE A 43 6.60 -1.28 17.08
N PRO A 44 5.32 -0.89 17.26
CA PRO A 44 4.29 -1.14 16.25
C PRO A 44 4.65 -0.62 14.87
N GLU A 45 5.27 0.56 14.78
CA GLU A 45 5.67 1.15 13.50
C GLU A 45 6.77 0.31 12.81
N VAL A 46 7.90 0.05 13.50
CA VAL A 46 9.02 -0.68 12.90
C VAL A 46 8.69 -2.15 12.70
N VAL A 47 8.16 -2.82 13.73
CA VAL A 47 7.85 -4.25 13.64
C VAL A 47 6.76 -4.49 12.60
N GLY A 48 5.71 -3.66 12.59
CA GLY A 48 4.63 -3.74 11.63
C GLY A 48 5.11 -3.56 10.19
N ASP A 49 5.91 -2.53 9.92
CA ASP A 49 6.48 -2.30 8.59
C ASP A 49 7.34 -3.50 8.13
N ARG A 50 8.16 -4.09 9.01
CA ARG A 50 8.98 -5.26 8.67
C ARG A 50 8.15 -6.51 8.42
N LEU A 51 7.13 -6.76 9.25
CA LEU A 51 6.26 -7.94 9.12
C LEU A 51 5.35 -7.85 7.88
N SER A 52 4.98 -6.65 7.44
CA SER A 52 4.18 -6.44 6.21
C SER A 52 4.85 -7.02 4.95
N LEU A 53 6.20 -7.11 4.94
CA LEU A 53 6.96 -7.75 3.86
C LEU A 53 6.66 -9.24 3.71
N ALA A 54 6.18 -9.89 4.76
CA ALA A 54 5.88 -11.33 4.80
C ALA A 54 4.42 -11.65 4.47
N ARG A 55 3.67 -10.73 3.86
CA ARG A 55 2.23 -10.89 3.55
C ARG A 55 1.37 -11.07 4.80
N LEU A 56 1.78 -10.48 5.90
CA LEU A 56 0.97 -10.38 7.10
C LEU A 56 0.15 -9.08 7.05
N SER A 57 -1.11 -9.14 7.43
CA SER A 57 -1.95 -7.97 7.63
C SER A 57 -1.62 -7.36 8.99
N ILE A 58 -1.15 -6.12 9.00
CA ILE A 58 -0.77 -5.44 10.24
C ILE A 58 -1.88 -4.47 10.64
N VAL A 59 -2.40 -4.62 11.85
CA VAL A 59 -3.37 -3.67 12.39
C VAL A 59 -2.67 -2.32 12.53
N ASN A 60 -3.15 -1.34 11.77
CA ASN A 60 -2.58 -0.01 11.78
C ASN A 60 -2.87 0.72 13.10
N ARG A 61 -2.24 1.88 13.28
CA ARG A 61 -2.38 2.67 14.51
C ARG A 61 -3.80 3.17 14.73
N ASP A 62 -4.47 3.62 13.68
CA ASP A 62 -5.81 4.23 13.79
C ASP A 62 -6.84 3.17 14.17
N ASP A 63 -6.79 1.98 13.58
CA ASP A 63 -7.64 0.85 13.92
C ASP A 63 -7.37 0.34 15.34
N ARG A 64 -6.09 0.28 15.74
CA ARG A 64 -5.70 -0.05 17.11
C ARG A 64 -6.27 0.95 18.10
N ASN A 65 -6.10 2.25 17.87
CA ASN A 65 -6.60 3.31 18.74
C ASN A 65 -8.14 3.30 18.79
N TYR A 66 -8.82 3.11 17.66
CA TYR A 66 -10.25 2.97 17.61
C TYR A 66 -10.76 1.81 18.47
N ALA A 67 -10.07 0.68 18.44
CA ALA A 67 -10.41 -0.46 19.28
C ALA A 67 -10.17 -0.14 20.78
N PHE A 68 -9.06 0.54 21.14
CA PHE A 68 -8.82 1.00 22.50
C PHE A 68 -9.95 1.90 23.00
N ASP A 69 -10.39 2.87 22.18
CA ASP A 69 -11.49 3.78 22.51
C ASP A 69 -12.81 3.03 22.73
N ARG A 70 -13.12 2.03 21.90
CA ARG A 70 -14.31 1.18 22.08
C ARG A 70 -14.33 0.42 23.41
N PHE A 71 -13.16 0.02 23.91
CA PHE A 71 -13.02 -0.62 25.22
C PHE A 71 -12.88 0.39 26.37
N GLY A 72 -12.93 1.70 26.07
CA GLY A 72 -12.74 2.75 27.09
C GLY A 72 -11.33 2.73 27.71
N LEU A 73 -10.34 2.27 26.95
CA LEU A 73 -8.95 2.16 27.39
C LEU A 73 -8.17 3.39 26.92
N PRO A 74 -7.59 4.19 27.83
CA PRO A 74 -6.65 5.21 27.41
C PRO A 74 -5.42 4.58 26.73
N THR A 75 -4.99 5.16 25.63
CA THR A 75 -3.83 4.68 24.85
C THR A 75 -2.52 4.68 25.63
N ALA A 76 -2.44 5.46 26.71
CA ALA A 76 -1.28 5.54 27.61
C ALA A 76 -1.24 4.45 28.71
N ILE A 77 -2.26 3.59 28.81
CA ILE A 77 -2.31 2.53 29.82
C ILE A 77 -1.86 1.21 29.18
N HIS A 78 -1.05 0.44 29.89
CA HIS A 78 -0.73 -0.94 29.53
C HIS A 78 -1.84 -1.86 30.04
N PRO A 79 -2.75 -2.34 29.17
CA PRO A 79 -3.86 -3.18 29.58
C PRO A 79 -3.37 -4.53 30.10
N SER A 80 -4.17 -5.16 30.96
CA SER A 80 -3.88 -6.53 31.40
C SER A 80 -3.87 -7.50 30.20
N ARG A 81 -3.15 -8.61 30.31
CA ARG A 81 -3.14 -9.67 29.27
C ARG A 81 -4.54 -10.11 28.87
N ALA A 82 -5.47 -10.21 29.84
CA ALA A 82 -6.86 -10.58 29.55
C ALA A 82 -7.59 -9.51 28.71
N THR A 83 -7.31 -8.24 28.96
CA THR A 83 -7.87 -7.13 28.17
C THR A 83 -7.30 -7.10 26.76
N LEU A 84 -5.98 -7.30 26.62
CA LEU A 84 -5.31 -7.37 25.32
C LEU A 84 -5.80 -8.57 24.49
N TYR A 85 -6.06 -9.70 25.14
CA TYR A 85 -6.69 -10.84 24.48
C TYR A 85 -8.05 -10.49 23.90
N ARG A 86 -8.94 -9.87 24.69
CA ARG A 86 -10.27 -9.45 24.22
C ARG A 86 -10.20 -8.41 23.12
N LEU A 87 -9.22 -7.51 23.18
CA LEU A 87 -8.98 -6.54 22.12
C LEU A 87 -8.56 -7.22 20.81
N ALA A 88 -7.62 -8.18 20.90
CA ALA A 88 -7.18 -8.95 19.75
C ALA A 88 -8.30 -9.81 19.14
N GLU A 89 -9.19 -10.35 19.97
CA GLU A 89 -10.38 -11.10 19.54
C GLU A 89 -11.38 -10.20 18.80
N GLU A 90 -11.64 -8.98 19.31
CA GLU A 90 -12.55 -8.01 18.67
C GLU A 90 -12.03 -7.53 17.30
N ILE A 91 -10.71 -7.44 17.14
CA ILE A 91 -10.06 -7.05 15.86
C ILE A 91 -9.89 -8.27 14.93
N GLU A 92 -10.25 -9.46 15.38
CA GLU A 92 -10.02 -10.73 14.66
C GLU A 92 -8.54 -10.95 14.31
N ALA A 93 -7.63 -10.54 15.21
CA ALA A 93 -6.20 -10.77 15.01
C ALA A 93 -5.83 -12.25 15.20
N ASP A 94 -5.00 -12.80 14.32
CA ASP A 94 -4.44 -14.15 14.47
C ASP A 94 -3.30 -14.20 15.49
N TYR A 95 -2.54 -13.10 15.58
CA TYR A 95 -1.40 -12.95 16.50
C TYR A 95 -1.45 -11.63 17.23
N LEU A 96 -1.13 -11.69 18.52
CA LEU A 96 -0.90 -10.53 19.35
C LEU A 96 0.58 -10.48 19.75
N VAL A 97 1.24 -9.37 19.45
CA VAL A 97 2.64 -9.10 19.84
C VAL A 97 2.65 -8.03 20.91
N THR A 98 3.22 -8.37 22.06
CA THR A 98 3.44 -7.46 23.19
C THR A 98 4.90 -7.51 23.60
N GLY A 99 5.35 -6.58 24.44
CA GLY A 99 6.73 -6.61 24.90
C GLY A 99 7.07 -5.48 25.86
N HIS A 100 8.31 -5.49 26.27
CA HIS A 100 8.89 -4.47 27.14
C HIS A 100 10.33 -4.16 26.70
N TYR A 101 10.84 -3.04 27.18
CA TYR A 101 12.24 -2.66 26.98
C TYR A 101 12.83 -1.99 28.21
N THR A 102 14.14 -2.08 28.31
CA THR A 102 14.94 -1.46 29.37
C THR A 102 16.13 -0.72 28.76
N PHE A 103 16.60 0.29 29.46
CA PHE A 103 17.83 1.00 29.16
C PHE A 103 18.57 1.36 30.46
N ASP A 104 19.80 0.90 30.60
CA ASP A 104 20.63 1.12 31.80
C ASP A 104 21.60 2.30 31.68
N GLY A 105 21.52 3.05 30.57
CA GLY A 105 22.44 4.15 30.24
C GLY A 105 23.52 3.76 29.24
N GLN A 106 23.71 2.47 28.95
CA GLN A 106 24.65 1.96 27.96
C GLN A 106 23.99 0.98 26.98
N VAL A 107 23.26 0.01 27.50
CA VAL A 107 22.63 -1.05 26.73
C VAL A 107 21.11 -0.86 26.73
N PHE A 108 20.56 -0.82 25.54
CA PHE A 108 19.13 -0.93 25.31
C PHE A 108 18.80 -2.40 25.05
N SER A 109 17.81 -2.94 25.76
CA SER A 109 17.33 -4.32 25.61
C SER A 109 15.84 -4.32 25.43
N CYS A 110 15.33 -5.15 24.51
CA CYS A 110 13.91 -5.34 24.28
C CYS A 110 13.55 -6.82 24.18
N THR A 111 12.34 -7.14 24.64
CA THR A 111 11.79 -8.50 24.64
C THR A 111 10.37 -8.45 24.11
N ALA A 112 10.01 -9.38 23.23
CA ALA A 112 8.66 -9.55 22.72
C ALA A 112 8.09 -10.93 23.10
N GLU A 113 6.79 -10.96 23.35
CA GLU A 113 5.96 -12.15 23.53
C GLU A 113 4.96 -12.20 22.38
N ILE A 114 4.76 -13.36 21.77
CA ILE A 114 3.78 -13.56 20.71
C ILE A 114 2.73 -14.56 21.18
N LEU A 115 1.47 -14.14 21.17
CA LEU A 115 0.33 -15.00 21.45
C LEU A 115 -0.33 -15.40 20.13
N ASP A 116 -0.37 -16.70 19.85
CA ASP A 116 -1.21 -17.26 18.77
C ASP A 116 -2.65 -17.30 19.26
N MET A 117 -3.52 -16.47 18.68
CA MET A 117 -4.91 -16.31 19.09
C MET A 117 -5.79 -17.53 18.78
N ARG A 118 -5.40 -18.36 17.82
CA ARG A 118 -6.14 -19.56 17.43
C ARG A 118 -5.90 -20.73 18.40
N THR A 119 -4.67 -20.83 18.89
CA THR A 119 -4.26 -21.93 19.79
C THR A 119 -4.16 -21.51 21.24
N LEU A 120 -4.22 -20.20 21.51
CA LEU A 120 -4.00 -19.56 22.82
C LEU A 120 -2.64 -19.93 23.41
N ARG A 121 -1.65 -20.18 22.54
CA ARG A 121 -0.28 -20.47 22.98
C ARG A 121 0.56 -19.21 22.99
N LEU A 122 1.09 -18.90 24.14
CA LEU A 122 2.17 -17.93 24.26
C LEU A 122 3.47 -18.62 23.84
N THR A 123 4.22 -17.97 22.97
CA THR A 123 5.54 -18.45 22.54
C THR A 123 6.61 -18.10 23.59
N ASP A 124 7.79 -18.74 23.45
CA ASP A 124 8.96 -18.31 24.19
C ASP A 124 9.32 -16.87 23.83
N HIS A 125 9.96 -16.16 24.78
CA HIS A 125 10.37 -14.79 24.59
C HIS A 125 11.43 -14.68 23.49
N VAL A 126 11.27 -13.71 22.61
CA VAL A 126 12.30 -13.31 21.66
C VAL A 126 12.87 -11.96 22.10
N SER A 127 14.20 -11.81 22.07
CA SER A 127 14.84 -10.61 22.58
C SER A 127 16.00 -10.14 21.70
N ASN A 128 16.29 -8.84 21.77
CA ASN A 128 17.45 -8.24 21.14
C ASN A 128 18.00 -7.10 22.00
N GLN A 129 19.28 -6.77 21.84
CA GLN A 129 19.94 -5.73 22.62
C GLN A 129 21.09 -5.07 21.84
N GLY A 130 21.47 -3.88 22.29
CA GLY A 130 22.59 -3.14 21.72
C GLY A 130 22.62 -1.69 22.20
N PRO A 131 23.47 -0.84 21.63
CA PRO A 131 23.47 0.58 21.96
C PRO A 131 22.19 1.27 21.47
N LEU A 132 21.66 2.22 22.24
CA LEU A 132 20.43 2.95 21.87
C LEU A 132 20.53 3.65 20.50
N THR A 133 21.73 4.04 20.08
CA THR A 133 21.97 4.62 18.75
C THR A 133 21.65 3.68 17.60
N SER A 134 21.55 2.37 17.86
CA SER A 134 21.18 1.33 16.91
C SER A 134 19.74 0.85 17.10
N LEU A 135 18.86 1.66 17.70
CA LEU A 135 17.48 1.28 18.07
C LEU A 135 16.74 0.62 16.91
N ILE A 136 16.76 1.22 15.71
CA ILE A 136 16.04 0.70 14.53
C ILE A 136 16.59 -0.67 14.11
N ASP A 137 17.91 -0.88 14.17
CA ASP A 137 18.53 -2.17 13.87
C ASP A 137 18.17 -3.24 14.91
N ILE A 138 18.09 -2.83 16.19
CA ILE A 138 17.66 -3.71 17.29
C ILE A 138 16.21 -4.14 17.07
N GLN A 139 15.32 -3.19 16.76
CA GLN A 139 13.91 -3.46 16.45
C GLN A 139 13.76 -4.30 15.19
N THR A 140 14.57 -4.07 14.15
CA THR A 140 14.58 -4.90 12.92
C THR A 140 15.03 -6.34 13.22
N GLY A 141 16.03 -6.52 14.07
CA GLY A 141 16.46 -7.84 14.52
C GLY A 141 15.39 -8.57 15.32
N LEU A 142 14.68 -7.85 16.20
CA LEU A 142 13.52 -8.38 16.93
C LEU A 142 12.39 -8.76 15.95
N SER A 143 12.09 -7.91 14.97
CA SER A 143 11.07 -8.16 13.93
C SER A 143 11.35 -9.45 13.17
N TRP A 144 12.62 -9.71 12.83
CA TRP A 144 13.01 -10.96 12.17
C TRP A 144 12.78 -12.19 13.05
N GLN A 145 13.05 -12.10 14.36
CA GLN A 145 12.77 -13.20 15.30
C GLN A 145 11.26 -13.42 15.44
N VAL A 146 10.45 -12.35 15.57
CA VAL A 146 8.98 -12.42 15.58
C VAL A 146 8.46 -13.07 14.30
N LEU A 147 8.99 -12.67 13.14
CA LEU A 147 8.63 -13.26 11.85
C LEU A 147 8.88 -14.77 11.83
N LYS A 148 10.03 -15.24 12.34
CA LYS A 148 10.37 -16.67 12.38
C LYS A 148 9.49 -17.46 13.35
N VAL A 149 8.91 -16.83 14.36
CA VAL A 149 7.90 -17.45 15.23
C VAL A 149 6.55 -17.57 14.51
N ILE A 150 6.09 -16.51 13.85
CA ILE A 150 4.80 -16.48 13.14
C ILE A 150 4.85 -17.33 11.87
N LEU A 151 5.90 -17.17 11.08
CA LEU A 151 6.14 -17.85 9.80
C LEU A 151 7.52 -18.54 9.80
N PRO A 152 7.67 -19.74 10.42
CA PRO A 152 8.97 -20.43 10.53
C PRO A 152 9.64 -20.69 9.19
N ASN A 153 8.85 -20.92 8.14
CA ASN A 153 9.31 -21.25 6.79
C ASN A 153 9.49 -20.02 5.89
N SER A 154 9.35 -18.80 6.43
CA SER A 154 9.61 -17.59 5.64
C SER A 154 11.04 -17.56 5.12
N SER A 155 11.22 -17.28 3.83
CA SER A 155 12.53 -17.12 3.19
C SER A 155 13.19 -15.78 3.47
N LEU A 156 12.45 -14.79 4.04
CA LEU A 156 12.98 -13.46 4.32
C LEU A 156 14.13 -13.51 5.33
N THR A 157 15.21 -12.84 4.97
CA THR A 157 16.40 -12.69 5.82
C THR A 157 16.32 -11.40 6.64
N ARG A 158 17.15 -11.31 7.69
CA ARG A 158 17.27 -10.09 8.49
C ARG A 158 17.77 -8.90 7.64
N GLU A 159 18.67 -9.17 6.72
CA GLU A 159 19.26 -8.17 5.81
C GLU A 159 18.21 -7.61 4.85
N GLU A 160 17.28 -8.44 4.37
CA GLU A 160 16.16 -7.98 3.53
C GLU A 160 15.19 -7.10 4.32
N LEU A 161 14.89 -7.46 5.56
CA LEU A 161 14.10 -6.60 6.44
C LEU A 161 14.80 -5.26 6.71
N ALA A 162 16.12 -5.26 6.89
CA ALA A 162 16.91 -4.06 7.13
C ALA A 162 16.97 -3.11 5.90
N LYS A 163 16.92 -3.65 4.68
CA LYS A 163 16.91 -2.86 3.44
C LYS A 163 15.61 -2.08 3.19
N ARG A 164 14.57 -2.35 3.95
CA ARG A 164 13.26 -1.69 3.81
C ARG A 164 13.34 -0.18 4.03
N SER A 165 14.11 0.28 4.99
CA SER A 165 14.26 1.69 5.27
C SER A 165 15.64 2.21 4.89
N SER A 166 15.66 3.41 4.31
CA SER A 166 16.89 4.21 4.25
C SER A 166 17.41 4.43 5.67
N PRO A 167 18.73 4.57 5.86
CA PRO A 167 19.27 4.89 7.18
C PRO A 167 18.63 6.17 7.72
N ILE A 168 17.81 6.02 8.75
CA ILE A 168 17.14 7.15 9.42
C ILE A 168 17.95 7.48 10.67
N ARG A 169 18.30 8.76 10.85
CA ARG A 169 18.92 9.23 12.09
C ARG A 169 17.94 9.07 13.25
N LEU A 170 18.45 8.64 14.40
CA LEU A 170 17.65 8.38 15.59
C LEU A 170 16.85 9.61 16.03
N ASP A 171 17.44 10.81 15.94
CA ASP A 171 16.77 12.05 16.30
C ASP A 171 15.62 12.44 15.34
N ALA A 172 15.74 12.11 14.04
CA ALA A 172 14.64 12.27 13.10
C ALA A 172 13.51 11.29 13.41
N PHE A 173 13.87 10.04 13.70
CA PHE A 173 12.92 9.00 14.07
C PHE A 173 12.20 9.32 15.38
N GLU A 174 12.91 9.76 16.42
CA GLU A 174 12.31 10.21 17.67
C GLU A 174 11.28 11.33 17.44
N ASN A 175 11.65 12.37 16.65
CA ASN A 175 10.73 13.46 16.36
C ASN A 175 9.51 12.99 15.56
N TYR A 176 9.67 12.05 14.63
CA TYR A 176 8.55 11.45 13.91
C TYR A 176 7.60 10.75 14.88
N ILE A 177 8.09 9.81 15.71
CA ILE A 177 7.25 9.06 16.66
C ILE A 177 6.57 10.01 17.64
N ARG A 178 7.31 10.96 18.25
CA ARG A 178 6.71 11.97 19.15
C ARG A 178 5.65 12.81 18.44
N GLY A 179 5.86 13.13 17.15
CA GLY A 179 4.90 13.86 16.33
C GLY A 179 3.61 13.07 16.09
N VAL A 180 3.71 11.80 15.70
CA VAL A 180 2.51 10.98 15.41
C VAL A 180 1.71 10.66 16.68
N VAL A 181 2.36 10.59 17.86
CA VAL A 181 1.66 10.36 19.14
C VAL A 181 1.11 11.62 19.79
N ALA A 182 1.59 12.81 19.40
CA ALA A 182 1.16 14.06 20.00
C ALA A 182 -0.35 14.29 19.80
N SER A 183 -1.05 14.60 20.89
CA SER A 183 -2.47 14.96 20.87
C SER A 183 -2.67 16.42 20.47
N ASP A 184 -1.70 17.28 20.85
CA ASP A 184 -1.71 18.69 20.48
C ASP A 184 -1.19 18.88 19.05
N LYS A 185 -1.93 19.65 18.25
CA LYS A 185 -1.63 19.85 16.83
C LYS A 185 -0.34 20.62 16.62
N GLU A 186 -0.11 21.65 17.40
CA GLU A 186 1.07 22.51 17.29
C GLU A 186 2.33 21.70 17.60
N GLU A 187 2.30 20.90 18.66
CA GLU A 187 3.38 19.97 18.97
C GLU A 187 3.58 18.95 17.86
N LYS A 188 2.50 18.32 17.38
CA LYS A 188 2.53 17.36 16.26
C LYS A 188 3.26 17.94 15.06
N VAL A 189 2.83 19.11 14.59
CA VAL A 189 3.40 19.79 13.42
C VAL A 189 4.86 20.17 13.68
N GLN A 190 5.19 20.69 14.86
CA GLN A 190 6.55 21.07 15.21
C GLN A 190 7.49 19.85 15.16
N ARG A 191 7.10 18.74 15.77
CA ARG A 191 7.89 17.49 15.81
C ARG A 191 8.07 16.92 14.41
N LEU A 192 6.99 16.80 13.63
CA LEU A 192 7.07 16.27 12.27
C LEU A 192 7.92 17.15 11.34
N ARG A 193 7.82 18.49 11.45
CA ARG A 193 8.68 19.40 10.71
C ARG A 193 10.15 19.25 11.10
N GLU A 194 10.44 19.02 12.38
CA GLU A 194 11.80 18.77 12.84
C GLU A 194 12.34 17.46 12.29
N ALA A 195 11.54 16.40 12.26
CA ALA A 195 11.91 15.13 11.64
C ALA A 195 12.29 15.31 10.15
N VAL A 196 11.47 16.07 9.39
CA VAL A 196 11.76 16.38 7.98
C VAL A 196 12.95 17.33 7.83
N ARG A 197 13.19 18.25 8.77
CA ARG A 197 14.36 19.12 8.75
C ARG A 197 15.66 18.31 8.89
N ILE A 198 15.65 17.30 9.75
CA ILE A 198 16.81 16.41 9.99
C ILE A 198 17.00 15.45 8.81
N ASN A 199 15.90 14.88 8.32
CA ASN A 199 15.89 14.00 7.14
C ASN A 199 14.86 14.50 6.10
N PRO A 200 15.27 15.29 5.10
CA PRO A 200 14.37 15.89 4.11
C PRO A 200 13.61 14.89 3.22
N GLN A 201 14.06 13.64 3.18
CA GLN A 201 13.43 12.53 2.41
C GLN A 201 12.66 11.55 3.31
N TYR A 202 12.34 11.94 4.55
CA TYR A 202 11.60 11.09 5.47
C TYR A 202 10.12 11.05 5.09
N THR A 203 9.76 10.11 4.22
CA THR A 203 8.43 10.02 3.58
C THR A 203 7.30 9.89 4.61
N GLU A 204 7.49 9.09 5.65
CA GLU A 204 6.49 8.89 6.71
C GLU A 204 6.18 10.21 7.44
N ALA A 205 7.19 11.00 7.74
CA ALA A 205 7.00 12.31 8.38
C ALA A 205 6.37 13.33 7.42
N ILE A 206 6.71 13.29 6.13
CA ILE A 206 6.10 14.12 5.07
C ILE A 206 4.62 13.78 4.92
N LEU A 207 4.27 12.49 4.82
CA LEU A 207 2.89 12.04 4.73
C LEU A 207 2.08 12.42 5.98
N ALA A 208 2.65 12.23 7.18
CA ALA A 208 2.02 12.61 8.43
C ALA A 208 1.71 14.12 8.52
N LEU A 209 2.61 14.98 8.01
CA LEU A 209 2.35 16.41 7.88
C LEU A 209 1.19 16.68 6.90
N GLY A 210 1.21 16.04 5.74
CA GLY A 210 0.15 16.15 4.74
C GLY A 210 -1.22 15.77 5.30
N ARG A 211 -1.30 14.63 6.01
CA ARG A 211 -2.53 14.19 6.71
C ARG A 211 -3.00 15.22 7.75
N THR A 212 -2.07 15.76 8.53
CA THR A 212 -2.39 16.72 9.59
C THR A 212 -3.01 17.98 9.01
N TYR A 213 -2.42 18.55 7.96
CA TYR A 213 -2.96 19.74 7.31
C TYR A 213 -4.25 19.46 6.53
N PHE A 214 -4.37 18.27 5.92
CA PHE A 214 -5.60 17.85 5.26
C PHE A 214 -6.77 17.74 6.24
N ALA A 215 -6.57 17.11 7.40
CA ALA A 215 -7.58 17.01 8.45
C ALA A 215 -8.02 18.37 8.99
N ASP A 216 -7.11 19.34 8.99
CA ASP A 216 -7.38 20.74 9.36
C ASP A 216 -8.01 21.57 8.23
N ARG A 217 -8.24 20.97 7.07
CA ARG A 217 -8.75 21.62 5.86
C ARG A 217 -7.83 22.72 5.29
N ASP A 218 -6.58 22.75 5.68
CA ASP A 218 -5.55 23.56 5.04
C ASP A 218 -5.01 22.80 3.82
N TYR A 219 -5.83 22.78 2.77
CA TYR A 219 -5.59 21.98 1.59
C TYR A 219 -4.35 22.41 0.81
N ASP A 220 -4.06 23.71 0.77
CA ASP A 220 -2.90 24.24 0.06
C ASP A 220 -1.58 23.81 0.73
N THR A 221 -1.55 23.85 2.08
CA THR A 221 -0.39 23.35 2.82
C THR A 221 -0.28 21.83 2.74
N ALA A 222 -1.41 21.12 2.79
CA ALA A 222 -1.44 19.66 2.60
C ALA A 222 -0.89 19.26 1.22
N GLU A 223 -1.33 19.93 0.13
CA GLU A 223 -0.79 19.72 -1.22
C GLU A 223 0.73 19.86 -1.26
N ASN A 224 1.25 20.95 -0.69
CA ASN A 224 2.70 21.22 -0.68
C ASN A 224 3.51 20.11 0.02
N TRP A 225 2.97 19.48 1.08
CA TRP A 225 3.63 18.38 1.74
C TRP A 225 3.46 17.06 0.99
N LEU A 226 2.24 16.71 0.60
CA LEU A 226 1.92 15.44 -0.07
C LEU A 226 2.62 15.30 -1.42
N ALA A 227 2.75 16.38 -2.18
CA ALA A 227 3.45 16.39 -3.46
C ALA A 227 4.95 16.07 -3.37
N ARG A 228 5.55 16.10 -2.16
CA ARG A 228 6.95 15.75 -1.93
C ARG A 228 7.17 14.23 -1.84
N VAL A 229 6.12 13.45 -1.66
CA VAL A 229 6.21 11.98 -1.62
C VAL A 229 6.55 11.46 -3.01
N PRO A 230 7.67 10.72 -3.18
CA PRO A 230 8.05 10.19 -4.49
C PRO A 230 7.02 9.19 -5.01
N LYS A 231 6.74 9.19 -6.31
CA LYS A 231 5.83 8.24 -6.95
C LYS A 231 6.26 6.77 -6.81
N THR A 232 7.53 6.54 -6.57
CA THR A 232 8.12 5.21 -6.36
C THR A 232 8.10 4.73 -4.92
N ASP A 233 7.68 5.60 -3.99
CA ASP A 233 7.59 5.28 -2.58
C ASP A 233 6.40 4.35 -2.31
N ASP A 234 6.53 3.47 -1.32
CA ASP A 234 5.47 2.54 -0.94
C ASP A 234 4.23 3.27 -0.41
N GLN A 235 4.40 4.47 0.15
CA GLN A 235 3.31 5.32 0.66
C GLN A 235 2.71 6.25 -0.41
N ALA A 236 3.20 6.19 -1.66
CA ALA A 236 2.69 7.04 -2.74
C ALA A 236 1.19 6.84 -2.99
N GLY A 237 0.65 5.66 -2.75
CA GLY A 237 -0.78 5.37 -2.89
C GLY A 237 -1.61 6.35 -2.08
N GLU A 238 -1.45 6.31 -0.77
CA GLU A 238 -2.20 7.18 0.14
C GLU A 238 -1.85 8.66 -0.05
N ALA A 239 -0.56 8.97 -0.21
CA ALA A 239 -0.12 10.35 -0.41
C ALA A 239 -0.82 11.01 -1.62
N TYR A 240 -0.87 10.31 -2.75
CA TYR A 240 -1.52 10.83 -3.97
C TYR A 240 -3.04 10.80 -3.91
N PHE A 241 -3.64 9.92 -3.11
CA PHE A 241 -5.07 9.97 -2.84
C PHE A 241 -5.44 11.24 -2.06
N LEU A 242 -4.77 11.51 -0.96
CA LEU A 242 -4.96 12.73 -0.17
C LEU A 242 -4.59 14.00 -0.96
N LEU A 243 -3.54 13.92 -1.79
CA LEU A 243 -3.14 15.00 -2.70
C LEU A 243 -4.27 15.32 -3.68
N GLY A 244 -4.86 14.30 -4.31
CA GLY A 244 -5.99 14.46 -5.23
C GLY A 244 -7.22 15.06 -4.54
N LEU A 245 -7.50 14.67 -3.31
CA LEU A 245 -8.58 15.26 -2.51
C LEU A 245 -8.28 16.71 -2.14
N ALA A 246 -7.06 17.03 -1.69
CA ALA A 246 -6.66 18.40 -1.36
C ALA A 246 -6.82 19.33 -2.57
N GLN A 247 -6.30 18.92 -3.72
CA GLN A 247 -6.43 19.63 -5.00
C GLN A 247 -7.90 19.79 -5.44
N TYR A 248 -8.73 18.78 -5.23
CA TYR A 248 -10.18 18.88 -5.49
C TYR A 248 -10.84 19.94 -4.61
N TYR A 249 -10.56 19.96 -3.30
CA TYR A 249 -11.14 20.93 -2.37
C TYR A 249 -10.60 22.35 -2.59
N SER A 250 -9.37 22.51 -3.08
CA SER A 250 -8.83 23.80 -3.55
C SER A 250 -9.37 24.22 -4.93
N GLY A 251 -10.20 23.39 -5.58
CA GLY A 251 -10.76 23.68 -6.90
C GLY A 251 -9.82 23.42 -8.08
N GLU A 252 -8.66 22.84 -7.84
CA GLU A 252 -7.63 22.54 -8.83
C GLU A 252 -7.92 21.19 -9.53
N TYR A 253 -9.07 21.08 -10.18
CA TYR A 253 -9.59 19.82 -10.73
C TYR A 253 -8.66 19.14 -11.73
N GLU A 254 -7.84 19.88 -12.45
CA GLU A 254 -6.89 19.32 -13.41
C GLU A 254 -5.73 18.59 -12.74
N LYS A 255 -5.19 19.18 -11.66
CA LYS A 255 -4.16 18.55 -10.83
C LYS A 255 -4.74 17.32 -10.12
N ALA A 256 -5.94 17.45 -9.53
CA ALA A 256 -6.65 16.36 -8.87
C ALA A 256 -6.85 15.15 -9.82
N GLU A 257 -7.28 15.42 -11.08
CA GLU A 257 -7.38 14.37 -12.09
C GLU A 257 -6.01 13.67 -12.31
N GLY A 258 -4.92 14.42 -12.38
CA GLY A 258 -3.57 13.88 -12.53
C GLY A 258 -3.16 12.99 -11.36
N SER A 259 -3.48 13.38 -10.12
CA SER A 259 -3.19 12.61 -8.91
C SER A 259 -4.00 11.30 -8.87
N PHE A 260 -5.30 11.34 -9.16
CA PHE A 260 -6.13 10.13 -9.21
C PHE A 260 -5.81 9.22 -10.41
N LYS A 261 -5.41 9.77 -11.56
CA LYS A 261 -4.94 8.95 -12.69
C LYS A 261 -3.64 8.21 -12.41
N PHE A 262 -2.76 8.77 -11.60
CA PHE A 262 -1.59 8.04 -11.11
C PHE A 262 -2.01 6.81 -10.30
N LEU A 263 -3.06 6.90 -9.48
CA LEU A 263 -3.59 5.79 -8.70
C LEU A 263 -4.33 4.77 -9.58
N GLU A 264 -5.17 5.24 -10.50
CA GLU A 264 -5.89 4.37 -11.46
C GLU A 264 -4.94 3.45 -12.23
N ALA A 265 -3.76 3.97 -12.61
CA ALA A 265 -2.75 3.20 -13.32
C ALA A 265 -2.05 2.14 -12.42
N ARG A 266 -2.13 2.28 -11.09
CA ARG A 266 -1.52 1.33 -10.14
C ARG A 266 -2.48 0.26 -9.67
N LEU A 267 -3.66 0.68 -9.20
CA LEU A 267 -4.66 -0.18 -8.55
C LEU A 267 -6.06 0.21 -9.01
N PRO A 268 -6.92 -0.77 -9.34
CA PRO A 268 -8.30 -0.52 -9.76
C PRO A 268 -9.19 -0.29 -8.53
N LEU A 269 -8.91 0.76 -7.76
CA LEU A 269 -9.68 1.10 -6.56
C LEU A 269 -10.99 1.80 -6.92
N THR A 270 -12.08 1.35 -6.34
CA THR A 270 -13.45 1.84 -6.62
C THR A 270 -13.62 3.32 -6.30
N GLU A 271 -13.06 3.76 -5.18
CA GLU A 271 -13.06 5.15 -4.73
C GLU A 271 -12.27 6.06 -5.68
N VAL A 272 -11.21 5.56 -6.30
CA VAL A 272 -10.42 6.30 -7.30
C VAL A 272 -11.24 6.52 -8.57
N GLU A 273 -11.90 5.48 -9.07
CA GLU A 273 -12.80 5.58 -10.22
C GLU A 273 -13.95 6.54 -9.95
N ASN A 274 -14.59 6.44 -8.78
CA ASN A 274 -15.62 7.37 -8.37
C ASN A 274 -15.13 8.82 -8.37
N ASN A 275 -13.97 9.07 -7.77
CA ASN A 275 -13.42 10.42 -7.64
C ASN A 275 -13.01 11.02 -8.99
N LEU A 276 -12.49 10.21 -9.90
CA LEU A 276 -12.27 10.62 -11.30
C LEU A 276 -13.60 10.99 -11.98
N GLY A 277 -14.67 10.22 -11.73
CA GLY A 277 -16.02 10.53 -12.19
C GLY A 277 -16.53 11.86 -11.65
N VAL A 278 -16.34 12.11 -10.35
CA VAL A 278 -16.71 13.40 -9.71
C VAL A 278 -15.95 14.56 -10.36
N ILE A 279 -14.66 14.44 -10.56
CA ILE A 279 -13.84 15.48 -11.18
C ILE A 279 -14.27 15.71 -12.64
N ALA A 280 -14.52 14.64 -13.40
CA ALA A 280 -15.02 14.75 -14.77
C ALA A 280 -16.38 15.45 -14.84
N ALA A 281 -17.30 15.15 -13.88
CA ALA A 281 -18.60 15.81 -13.77
C ALA A 281 -18.45 17.31 -13.46
N ARG A 282 -17.56 17.69 -12.51
CA ARG A 282 -17.25 19.09 -12.22
C ARG A 282 -16.70 19.86 -13.41
N ARG A 283 -15.98 19.17 -14.28
CA ARG A 283 -15.44 19.75 -15.53
C ARG A 283 -16.40 19.65 -16.71
N GLY A 284 -17.64 19.19 -16.49
CA GLY A 284 -18.67 19.05 -17.53
C GLY A 284 -18.35 18.00 -18.61
N ARG A 285 -17.50 17.02 -18.28
CA ARG A 285 -17.06 15.99 -19.23
C ARG A 285 -17.98 14.77 -19.20
N ARG A 286 -18.37 14.26 -20.38
CA ARG A 286 -19.21 13.06 -20.49
C ARG A 286 -18.54 11.80 -19.95
N ALA A 287 -17.21 11.74 -19.92
CA ALA A 287 -16.44 10.65 -19.32
C ALA A 287 -16.79 10.35 -17.85
N ALA A 288 -17.49 11.26 -17.15
CA ALA A 288 -18.01 11.02 -15.80
C ALA A 288 -18.89 9.76 -15.73
N ILE A 289 -19.71 9.51 -16.78
CA ILE A 289 -20.59 8.33 -16.82
C ILE A 289 -19.76 7.04 -16.85
N ASP A 290 -18.71 6.99 -17.67
CA ASP A 290 -17.87 5.81 -17.82
C ASP A 290 -17.14 5.48 -16.51
N TYR A 291 -16.60 6.50 -15.82
CA TYR A 291 -15.97 6.34 -14.51
C TYR A 291 -16.95 5.85 -13.44
N PHE A 292 -18.14 6.43 -13.34
CA PHE A 292 -19.15 5.98 -12.39
C PHE A 292 -19.68 4.58 -12.73
N GLN A 293 -19.80 4.22 -14.00
CA GLN A 293 -20.16 2.86 -14.42
C GLN A 293 -19.11 1.86 -13.95
N LYS A 294 -17.82 2.20 -14.12
CA LYS A 294 -16.71 1.37 -13.68
C LYS A 294 -16.71 1.21 -12.15
N ALA A 295 -16.93 2.30 -11.38
CA ALA A 295 -17.05 2.22 -9.92
C ALA A 295 -18.20 1.30 -9.49
N VAL A 296 -19.39 1.41 -10.11
CA VAL A 296 -20.53 0.52 -9.85
C VAL A 296 -20.27 -0.94 -10.25
N GLN A 297 -19.47 -1.18 -11.29
CA GLN A 297 -19.09 -2.55 -11.70
C GLN A 297 -18.14 -3.19 -10.70
N LEU A 298 -17.18 -2.43 -10.17
CA LEU A 298 -16.19 -2.89 -9.21
C LEU A 298 -16.83 -3.12 -7.81
N ASP A 299 -17.69 -2.19 -7.37
CA ASP A 299 -18.52 -2.38 -6.17
C ASP A 299 -19.99 -2.05 -6.44
N PRO A 300 -20.81 -3.07 -6.77
CA PRO A 300 -22.22 -2.90 -7.04
C PRO A 300 -23.07 -2.62 -5.78
N ASN A 301 -22.51 -2.70 -4.58
CA ASN A 301 -23.24 -2.54 -3.33
C ASN A 301 -23.14 -1.13 -2.75
N ASP A 302 -22.20 -0.30 -3.22
CA ASP A 302 -22.09 1.08 -2.77
C ASP A 302 -23.22 1.95 -3.35
N ALA A 303 -24.01 2.56 -2.46
CA ALA A 303 -25.14 3.42 -2.83
C ALA A 303 -24.68 4.76 -3.44
N ASP A 304 -23.50 5.27 -3.05
CA ASP A 304 -23.00 6.55 -3.53
C ASP A 304 -22.53 6.48 -4.98
N TYR A 305 -21.91 5.36 -5.38
CA TYR A 305 -21.53 5.14 -6.79
C TYR A 305 -22.74 5.10 -7.70
N ARG A 306 -23.82 4.41 -7.26
CA ARG A 306 -25.07 4.37 -8.00
C ARG A 306 -25.77 5.74 -8.05
N PHE A 307 -25.74 6.49 -6.98
CA PHE A 307 -26.26 7.85 -6.94
C PHE A 307 -25.52 8.77 -7.91
N ASN A 308 -24.18 8.72 -7.92
CA ASN A 308 -23.36 9.53 -8.82
C ASN A 308 -23.60 9.16 -10.30
N LEU A 309 -23.69 7.86 -10.60
CA LEU A 309 -24.05 7.38 -11.93
C LEU A 309 -25.44 7.89 -12.35
N ALA A 310 -26.43 7.79 -11.45
CA ALA A 310 -27.78 8.27 -11.69
C ALA A 310 -27.81 9.76 -12.00
N LEU A 311 -27.11 10.57 -11.22
CA LEU A 311 -27.02 12.00 -11.40
C LEU A 311 -26.37 12.37 -12.74
N ALA A 312 -25.30 11.66 -13.12
CA ALA A 312 -24.61 11.86 -14.38
C ALA A 312 -25.51 11.47 -15.60
N LEU A 313 -26.22 10.33 -15.52
CA LEU A 313 -27.21 9.90 -16.53
C LEU A 313 -28.34 10.92 -16.67
N TYR A 314 -28.86 11.43 -15.55
CA TYR A 314 -29.88 12.45 -15.56
C TYR A 314 -29.43 13.73 -16.27
N LYS A 315 -28.23 14.23 -15.91
CA LYS A 315 -27.61 15.39 -16.57
C LYS A 315 -27.38 15.16 -18.07
N ALA A 316 -27.18 13.91 -18.50
CA ALA A 316 -27.04 13.53 -19.90
C ALA A 316 -28.38 13.30 -20.63
N GLY A 317 -29.54 13.41 -19.94
CA GLY A 317 -30.88 13.22 -20.49
C GLY A 317 -31.43 11.80 -20.42
N ASP A 318 -30.67 10.82 -19.89
CA ASP A 318 -31.18 9.45 -19.68
C ASP A 318 -31.93 9.34 -18.34
N SER A 319 -33.16 9.82 -18.31
CA SER A 319 -34.02 9.74 -17.13
C SER A 319 -34.38 8.29 -16.74
N ALA A 320 -34.47 7.39 -17.73
CA ALA A 320 -34.80 5.98 -17.48
C ALA A 320 -33.63 5.25 -16.81
N GLY A 321 -32.40 5.43 -17.32
CA GLY A 321 -31.19 4.92 -16.71
C GLY A 321 -30.97 5.47 -15.30
N SER A 322 -31.16 6.78 -15.14
CA SER A 322 -31.08 7.45 -13.83
C SER A 322 -32.06 6.85 -12.81
N SER A 323 -33.36 6.71 -13.19
CA SER A 323 -34.38 6.10 -12.29
C SER A 323 -34.02 4.68 -11.87
N ARG A 324 -33.43 3.87 -12.77
CA ARG A 324 -32.97 2.52 -12.42
C ARG A 324 -31.88 2.57 -11.35
N GLN A 325 -30.85 3.39 -11.55
CA GLN A 325 -29.74 3.49 -10.59
C GLN A 325 -30.18 4.06 -9.23
N LEU A 326 -31.11 5.03 -9.21
CA LEU A 326 -31.65 5.58 -7.95
C LEU A 326 -32.44 4.53 -7.16
N LYS A 327 -33.26 3.70 -7.82
CA LYS A 327 -33.97 2.61 -7.15
C LYS A 327 -32.99 1.62 -6.51
N GLU A 328 -31.92 1.29 -7.19
CA GLU A 328 -30.86 0.43 -6.68
C GLU A 328 -30.08 1.08 -5.52
N ALA A 329 -29.80 2.40 -5.59
CA ALA A 329 -29.17 3.14 -4.50
C ALA A 329 -30.06 3.15 -3.24
N ILE A 330 -31.38 3.43 -3.41
CA ILE A 330 -32.36 3.46 -2.32
C ILE A 330 -32.53 2.05 -1.70
N ALA A 331 -32.50 0.99 -2.50
CA ALA A 331 -32.56 -0.38 -1.99
C ALA A 331 -31.41 -0.70 -1.03
N ARG A 332 -30.20 -0.17 -1.28
CA ARG A 332 -29.00 -0.36 -0.44
C ARG A 332 -28.96 0.61 0.75
N ARG A 333 -29.45 1.84 0.55
CA ARG A 333 -29.52 2.87 1.60
C ARG A 333 -30.95 3.44 1.67
N PRO A 334 -31.87 2.77 2.37
CA PRO A 334 -33.27 3.17 2.41
C PRO A 334 -33.53 4.58 2.93
N ASN A 335 -32.65 5.14 3.75
CA ASN A 335 -32.77 6.47 4.35
C ASN A 335 -32.08 7.59 3.54
N ASP A 336 -31.62 7.29 2.32
CA ASP A 336 -31.00 8.28 1.44
C ASP A 336 -32.05 9.26 0.89
N PHE A 337 -32.11 10.43 1.52
CA PHE A 337 -33.08 11.48 1.17
C PHE A 337 -32.83 12.05 -0.24
N GLU A 338 -31.57 12.34 -0.58
CA GLU A 338 -31.21 12.93 -1.89
C GLU A 338 -31.56 12.00 -3.06
N SER A 339 -31.31 10.70 -2.90
CA SER A 339 -31.69 9.70 -3.91
C SER A 339 -33.20 9.64 -4.13
N ARG A 340 -34.00 9.75 -3.03
CA ARG A 340 -35.46 9.75 -3.13
C ARG A 340 -36.02 11.04 -3.75
N GLU A 341 -35.45 12.19 -3.38
CA GLU A 341 -35.84 13.48 -3.92
C GLU A 341 -35.57 13.56 -5.42
N LEU A 342 -34.37 13.13 -5.84
CA LEU A 342 -34.02 13.10 -7.25
C LEU A 342 -34.92 12.14 -8.04
N LEU A 343 -35.23 10.95 -7.50
CA LEU A 343 -36.14 10.00 -8.13
C LEU A 343 -37.55 10.57 -8.26
N THR A 344 -38.05 11.29 -7.26
CA THR A 344 -39.36 11.97 -7.28
C THR A 344 -39.38 13.06 -8.35
N THR A 345 -38.31 13.83 -8.44
CA THR A 345 -38.17 14.90 -9.45
C THR A 345 -38.20 14.32 -10.87
N ILE A 346 -37.52 13.22 -11.11
CA ILE A 346 -37.52 12.54 -12.40
C ILE A 346 -38.90 12.00 -12.76
N ASN A 347 -39.59 11.37 -11.80
CA ASN A 347 -40.91 10.77 -12.03
C ASN A 347 -42.04 11.79 -12.22
N SER A 348 -41.93 13.01 -11.63
CA SER A 348 -42.92 14.05 -11.77
C SER A 348 -42.97 14.70 -13.17
N GLY A 349 -42.04 14.40 -14.04
CA GLY A 349 -41.99 14.91 -15.42
C GLY A 349 -41.81 16.43 -15.53
N THR A 350 -41.60 17.14 -14.41
CA THR A 350 -41.47 18.62 -14.35
C THR A 350 -40.15 19.13 -14.94
N VAL A 351 -39.41 18.27 -15.61
CA VAL A 351 -37.96 18.33 -15.79
C VAL A 351 -37.50 18.97 -17.09
N ALA A 352 -38.27 18.89 -18.16
CA ALA A 352 -37.79 19.34 -19.48
C ALA A 352 -37.66 20.88 -19.61
N SER A 353 -38.41 21.67 -18.83
CA SER A 353 -38.27 23.13 -18.82
C SER A 353 -37.52 23.70 -17.62
N ALA A 354 -37.39 22.92 -16.56
CA ALA A 354 -36.74 23.33 -15.31
C ALA A 354 -35.24 23.02 -15.25
N ALA A 355 -34.72 22.13 -16.11
CA ALA A 355 -33.32 21.76 -16.12
C ALA A 355 -32.37 22.96 -16.42
N ALA A 356 -32.83 23.91 -17.22
CA ALA A 356 -32.07 25.13 -17.51
C ALA A 356 -32.11 26.17 -16.37
N SER A 357 -33.19 26.18 -15.55
CA SER A 357 -33.37 27.14 -14.45
C SER A 357 -33.00 26.57 -13.07
N ASN A 358 -32.93 25.25 -12.91
CA ASN A 358 -32.67 24.56 -11.65
C ASN A 358 -31.30 23.85 -11.57
N ALA A 359 -30.37 24.14 -12.46
CA ALA A 359 -29.01 23.59 -12.39
C ALA A 359 -28.36 23.84 -11.01
N ASN A 360 -28.75 24.90 -10.31
CA ASN A 360 -28.33 25.22 -8.95
C ASN A 360 -29.05 24.43 -7.83
N ARG A 361 -30.01 23.56 -8.17
CA ARG A 361 -30.81 22.77 -7.18
C ARG A 361 -30.52 21.27 -7.25
N LEU A 362 -29.72 20.80 -8.21
CA LEU A 362 -29.33 19.40 -8.23
C LEU A 362 -28.32 19.12 -7.13
N PRO A 363 -28.40 17.95 -6.48
CA PRO A 363 -27.40 17.55 -5.52
C PRO A 363 -26.01 17.44 -6.16
N LEU A 364 -24.99 17.46 -5.32
CA LEU A 364 -23.63 17.32 -5.76
C LEU A 364 -23.23 15.83 -5.83
N GLU A 365 -22.30 15.51 -6.71
CA GLU A 365 -21.68 14.20 -6.73
C GLU A 365 -20.95 13.92 -5.41
N ARG A 366 -21.03 12.68 -4.94
CA ARG A 366 -20.47 12.20 -3.68
C ARG A 366 -19.04 11.74 -3.88
N LEU A 367 -18.12 12.51 -3.33
CA LEU A 367 -16.69 12.19 -3.32
C LEU A 367 -16.41 11.13 -2.24
N LYS A 368 -15.49 10.20 -2.48
CA LYS A 368 -14.98 9.27 -1.46
C LYS A 368 -13.72 9.84 -0.85
N SER A 369 -13.67 9.84 0.48
CA SER A 369 -12.52 10.33 1.27
C SER A 369 -11.70 9.22 1.91
N ASN A 370 -12.21 8.00 1.95
CA ASN A 370 -11.51 6.85 2.49
C ASN A 370 -10.68 6.21 1.38
N TYR A 371 -9.40 5.98 1.67
CA TYR A 371 -8.49 5.23 0.83
C TYR A 371 -8.36 3.81 1.36
N ASP A 372 -8.80 2.82 0.59
CA ASP A 372 -8.85 1.43 1.03
C ASP A 372 -7.96 0.51 0.17
N GLU A 373 -6.68 0.88 0.08
CA GLU A 373 -5.67 0.03 -0.53
C GLU A 373 -5.45 -1.26 0.26
N SER A 374 -5.64 -1.22 1.59
CA SER A 374 -5.38 -2.36 2.47
C SER A 374 -6.30 -3.53 2.17
N SER A 375 -7.61 -3.31 2.06
CA SER A 375 -8.57 -4.35 1.69
C SER A 375 -8.31 -4.91 0.29
N TYR A 376 -7.95 -4.04 -0.66
CA TYR A 376 -7.57 -4.49 -2.00
C TYR A 376 -6.33 -5.40 -1.98
N ARG A 377 -5.28 -5.00 -1.25
CA ARG A 377 -4.04 -5.81 -1.11
C ARG A 377 -4.31 -7.13 -0.40
N GLN A 378 -5.18 -7.13 0.59
CA GLN A 378 -5.59 -8.36 1.27
C GLN A 378 -6.26 -9.33 0.30
N LEU A 379 -7.20 -8.86 -0.51
CA LEU A 379 -7.86 -9.67 -1.55
C LEU A 379 -6.85 -10.19 -2.59
N GLU A 380 -5.90 -9.36 -2.99
CA GLU A 380 -4.84 -9.75 -3.93
C GLU A 380 -3.98 -10.89 -3.36
N ILE A 381 -3.61 -10.81 -2.08
CA ILE A 381 -2.89 -11.90 -1.38
C ILE A 381 -3.73 -13.18 -1.30
N GLU A 382 -5.03 -13.09 -1.07
CA GLU A 382 -5.93 -14.25 -1.06
C GLU A 382 -5.99 -14.93 -2.44
N ILE A 383 -6.08 -14.12 -3.51
CA ILE A 383 -6.05 -14.62 -4.90
C ILE A 383 -4.70 -15.28 -5.19
N GLU A 384 -3.58 -14.64 -4.82
CA GLU A 384 -2.25 -15.23 -4.98
C GLU A 384 -2.12 -16.56 -4.23
N ASN A 385 -2.60 -16.64 -2.99
CA ASN A 385 -2.57 -17.87 -2.20
C ASN A 385 -3.40 -18.98 -2.87
N ALA A 386 -4.56 -18.65 -3.44
CA ALA A 386 -5.37 -19.60 -4.20
C ALA A 386 -4.66 -20.07 -5.48
N MET A 387 -3.97 -19.18 -6.18
CA MET A 387 -3.17 -19.52 -7.37
C MET A 387 -1.98 -20.40 -6.99
N GLU A 388 -1.26 -20.09 -5.90
CA GLU A 388 -0.17 -20.92 -5.36
C GLU A 388 -0.65 -22.36 -5.07
N GLN A 389 -1.84 -22.52 -4.49
CA GLN A 389 -2.42 -23.83 -4.25
C GLN A 389 -2.70 -24.57 -5.56
N ASN A 390 -3.23 -23.89 -6.57
CA ASN A 390 -3.47 -24.48 -7.88
C ASN A 390 -2.16 -24.88 -8.58
N LEU A 391 -1.11 -24.07 -8.42
CA LEU A 391 0.22 -24.36 -8.95
C LEU A 391 1.00 -25.38 -8.12
N SER A 392 0.55 -25.74 -6.92
CA SER A 392 1.29 -26.64 -6.00
C SER A 392 1.67 -27.99 -6.61
N LYS A 393 0.98 -28.43 -7.66
CA LYS A 393 1.27 -29.66 -8.42
C LYS A 393 2.09 -29.40 -9.70
N ALA A 394 2.35 -28.16 -10.07
CA ALA A 394 3.14 -27.82 -11.23
C ALA A 394 4.64 -28.00 -10.94
N ASP A 395 5.43 -28.14 -12.00
CA ASP A 395 6.89 -28.20 -11.86
C ASP A 395 7.47 -26.83 -11.45
N PRO A 396 8.67 -26.79 -10.83
CA PRO A 396 9.27 -25.56 -10.34
C PRO A 396 9.47 -24.48 -11.41
N LYS A 397 9.73 -24.87 -12.67
CA LYS A 397 9.91 -23.90 -13.76
C LYS A 397 8.61 -23.22 -14.15
N THR A 398 7.50 -23.97 -14.15
CA THR A 398 6.15 -23.42 -14.38
C THR A 398 5.78 -22.42 -13.28
N HIS A 399 6.07 -22.73 -12.01
CA HIS A 399 5.93 -21.80 -10.90
C HIS A 399 6.78 -20.54 -11.10
N ALA A 400 8.08 -20.72 -11.37
CA ALA A 400 8.98 -19.58 -11.59
C ALA A 400 8.53 -18.68 -12.74
N LYS A 401 8.03 -19.28 -13.83
CA LYS A 401 7.48 -18.52 -14.96
C LYS A 401 6.29 -17.67 -14.55
N TYR A 402 5.33 -18.25 -13.82
CA TYR A 402 4.16 -17.52 -13.32
C TYR A 402 4.58 -16.31 -12.46
N HIS A 403 5.43 -16.53 -11.46
CA HIS A 403 5.90 -15.45 -10.59
C HIS A 403 6.66 -14.36 -11.36
N ALA A 404 7.48 -14.75 -12.35
CA ALA A 404 8.18 -13.77 -13.17
C ALA A 404 7.22 -12.92 -14.01
N GLU A 405 6.21 -13.53 -14.65
CA GLU A 405 5.20 -12.83 -15.43
C GLU A 405 4.38 -11.87 -14.55
N HIS A 406 3.88 -12.36 -13.42
CA HIS A 406 3.14 -11.54 -12.46
C HIS A 406 4.00 -10.40 -11.87
N GLY A 407 5.29 -10.63 -11.64
CA GLY A 407 6.23 -9.59 -11.24
C GLY A 407 6.32 -8.44 -12.25
N PHE A 408 6.32 -8.73 -13.56
CA PHE A 408 6.31 -7.69 -14.59
C PHE A 408 4.98 -6.92 -14.63
N GLU A 409 3.83 -7.59 -14.49
CA GLU A 409 2.52 -6.93 -14.38
C GLU A 409 2.48 -5.93 -13.21
N LEU A 410 3.04 -6.31 -12.06
CA LEU A 410 3.13 -5.44 -10.90
C LEU A 410 4.08 -4.26 -11.13
N LEU A 411 5.21 -4.45 -11.85
CA LEU A 411 6.09 -3.35 -12.24
C LEU A 411 5.40 -2.35 -13.16
N GLU A 412 4.61 -2.81 -14.12
CA GLU A 412 3.84 -1.94 -15.01
C GLU A 412 2.86 -1.06 -14.23
N ARG A 413 2.29 -1.59 -13.15
CA ARG A 413 1.44 -0.85 -12.21
C ARG A 413 2.23 0.04 -11.24
N GLY A 414 3.57 -0.02 -11.24
CA GLY A 414 4.43 0.74 -10.32
C GLY A 414 4.51 0.15 -8.90
N LEU A 415 4.07 -1.09 -8.72
CA LEU A 415 4.10 -1.83 -7.44
C LEU A 415 5.46 -2.52 -7.28
N VAL A 416 6.51 -1.70 -7.12
CA VAL A 416 7.92 -2.14 -7.19
C VAL A 416 8.27 -3.15 -6.09
N SER A 417 7.75 -2.97 -4.89
CA SER A 417 8.03 -3.86 -3.75
C SER A 417 7.40 -5.24 -3.93
N GLU A 418 6.16 -5.27 -4.39
CA GLU A 418 5.41 -6.49 -4.70
C GLU A 418 6.05 -7.24 -5.85
N ALA A 419 6.37 -6.55 -6.93
CA ALA A 419 7.09 -7.12 -8.06
C ALA A 419 8.41 -7.77 -7.62
N GLY A 420 9.16 -7.09 -6.74
CA GLY A 420 10.39 -7.64 -6.18
C GLY A 420 10.17 -8.93 -5.38
N ARG A 421 9.04 -9.08 -4.70
CA ARG A 421 8.68 -10.34 -4.04
C ARG A 421 8.46 -11.45 -5.07
N GLN A 422 7.66 -11.18 -6.09
CA GLN A 422 7.36 -12.15 -7.15
C GLN A 422 8.61 -12.63 -7.87
N PHE A 423 9.51 -11.72 -8.23
CA PHE A 423 10.77 -12.12 -8.88
C PHE A 423 11.69 -12.95 -7.96
N ARG A 424 11.73 -12.67 -6.64
CA ARG A 424 12.49 -13.52 -5.70
C ARG A 424 11.88 -14.91 -5.58
N GLU A 425 10.56 -15.04 -5.54
CA GLU A 425 9.89 -16.34 -5.57
C GLU A 425 10.21 -17.09 -6.86
N ALA A 426 10.23 -16.41 -8.01
CA ALA A 426 10.63 -17.01 -9.27
C ALA A 426 12.08 -17.55 -9.23
N VAL A 427 13.04 -16.76 -8.73
CA VAL A 427 14.44 -17.17 -8.60
C VAL A 427 14.61 -18.29 -7.58
N LEU A 428 13.83 -18.29 -6.49
CA LEU A 428 13.88 -19.36 -5.49
C LEU A 428 13.46 -20.71 -6.09
N ARG A 429 12.48 -20.73 -6.99
CA ARG A 429 11.98 -21.94 -7.63
C ARG A 429 12.80 -22.35 -8.84
N ASP A 430 13.32 -21.40 -9.60
CA ASP A 430 14.21 -21.62 -10.73
C ASP A 430 15.32 -20.54 -10.75
N PRO A 431 16.48 -20.83 -10.12
CA PRO A 431 17.61 -19.91 -10.12
C PRO A 431 18.17 -19.57 -11.53
N ALA A 432 17.77 -20.32 -12.56
CA ALA A 432 18.16 -20.06 -13.94
C ALA A 432 17.08 -19.24 -14.72
N ASN A 433 16.09 -18.69 -14.05
CA ASN A 433 15.08 -17.86 -14.70
C ASN A 433 15.63 -16.47 -15.03
N ALA A 434 16.11 -16.29 -16.27
CA ALA A 434 16.69 -15.04 -16.74
C ALA A 434 15.74 -13.84 -16.62
N LYS A 435 14.44 -14.03 -16.90
CA LYS A 435 13.43 -12.95 -16.79
C LYS A 435 13.26 -12.48 -15.35
N ALA A 436 13.27 -13.41 -14.38
CA ALA A 436 13.16 -13.04 -12.97
C ALA A 436 14.38 -12.22 -12.51
N HIS A 437 15.60 -12.57 -12.93
CA HIS A 437 16.80 -11.78 -12.68
C HIS A 437 16.73 -10.40 -13.35
N ALA A 438 16.22 -10.30 -14.59
CA ALA A 438 15.97 -9.02 -15.23
C ALA A 438 14.97 -8.16 -14.45
N GLY A 439 13.90 -8.78 -13.95
CA GLY A 439 12.92 -8.13 -13.08
C GLY A 439 13.52 -7.61 -11.76
N LEU A 440 14.38 -8.42 -11.11
CA LEU A 440 15.12 -7.98 -9.91
C LEU A 440 16.06 -6.82 -10.20
N ALA A 441 16.70 -6.81 -11.38
CA ALA A 441 17.52 -5.69 -11.81
C ALA A 441 16.71 -4.40 -11.95
N MET A 442 15.50 -4.47 -12.54
CA MET A 442 14.60 -3.32 -12.65
C MET A 442 14.12 -2.83 -11.28
N VAL A 443 13.80 -3.74 -10.36
CA VAL A 443 13.43 -3.40 -8.98
C VAL A 443 14.58 -2.70 -8.26
N ALA A 444 15.81 -3.22 -8.37
CA ALA A 444 16.99 -2.63 -7.76
C ALA A 444 17.28 -1.24 -8.37
N GLU A 445 17.14 -1.07 -9.69
CA GLU A 445 17.26 0.22 -10.36
C GLU A 445 16.26 1.24 -9.82
N ASN A 446 14.99 0.87 -9.69
CA ASN A 446 13.94 1.74 -9.14
C ASN A 446 14.22 2.17 -7.69
N LYS A 447 14.85 1.30 -6.89
CA LYS A 447 15.26 1.58 -5.51
C LYS A 447 16.59 2.34 -5.38
N GLY A 448 17.24 2.64 -6.50
CA GLY A 448 18.54 3.31 -6.51
C GLY A 448 19.74 2.41 -6.16
N ASP A 449 19.54 1.11 -5.99
CA ASP A 449 20.62 0.14 -5.80
C ASP A 449 21.30 -0.18 -7.15
N THR A 450 22.20 0.72 -7.56
CA THR A 450 22.91 0.63 -8.84
C THR A 450 23.79 -0.63 -8.95
N ALA A 451 24.41 -1.04 -7.83
CA ALA A 451 25.28 -2.21 -7.81
C ALA A 451 24.47 -3.51 -7.92
N GLY A 452 23.38 -3.61 -7.16
CA GLY A 452 22.44 -4.73 -7.24
C GLY A 452 21.79 -4.83 -8.61
N ALA A 453 21.35 -3.71 -9.18
CA ALA A 453 20.76 -3.66 -10.51
C ALA A 453 21.71 -4.17 -11.60
N ARG A 454 22.97 -3.74 -11.56
CA ARG A 454 23.99 -4.22 -12.52
C ARG A 454 24.25 -5.71 -12.37
N LYS A 455 24.43 -6.19 -11.13
CA LYS A 455 24.68 -7.61 -10.85
C LYS A 455 23.54 -8.50 -11.35
N GLU A 456 22.31 -8.16 -11.05
CA GLU A 456 21.14 -8.95 -11.46
C GLU A 456 20.94 -8.90 -12.99
N ALA A 457 21.17 -7.75 -13.64
CA ALA A 457 21.08 -7.64 -15.09
C ALA A 457 22.17 -8.48 -15.80
N GLU A 458 23.41 -8.46 -15.30
CA GLU A 458 24.51 -9.28 -15.84
C GLU A 458 24.23 -10.77 -15.63
N THR A 459 23.72 -11.17 -14.46
CA THR A 459 23.29 -12.56 -14.20
C THR A 459 22.21 -12.98 -15.19
N SER A 460 21.23 -12.15 -15.42
CA SER A 460 20.17 -12.39 -16.39
C SER A 460 20.72 -12.65 -17.79
N LEU A 461 21.64 -11.80 -18.27
CA LEU A 461 22.25 -11.94 -19.61
C LEU A 461 23.19 -13.14 -19.75
N GLN A 462 23.82 -13.59 -18.63
CA GLN A 462 24.58 -14.84 -18.63
C GLN A 462 23.71 -16.08 -18.80
N LEU A 463 22.46 -16.01 -18.31
CA LEU A 463 21.49 -17.09 -18.43
C LEU A 463 20.82 -17.09 -19.81
N GLU A 464 20.26 -15.95 -20.22
CA GLU A 464 19.60 -15.77 -21.52
C GLU A 464 19.60 -14.29 -21.91
N PRO A 465 19.98 -13.92 -23.15
CA PRO A 465 19.83 -12.57 -23.64
C PRO A 465 18.36 -12.12 -23.63
N ASN A 466 18.08 -10.97 -23.01
CA ASN A 466 16.74 -10.39 -23.01
C ASN A 466 16.79 -8.86 -22.98
N ALA A 467 15.76 -8.23 -23.52
CA ALA A 467 15.68 -6.78 -23.69
C ALA A 467 15.65 -6.03 -22.36
N TYR A 468 15.01 -6.58 -21.32
CA TYR A 468 14.87 -5.92 -20.02
C TYR A 468 16.23 -5.68 -19.35
N ALA A 469 17.08 -6.71 -19.31
CA ALA A 469 18.40 -6.62 -18.71
C ALA A 469 19.32 -5.64 -19.47
N TYR A 470 19.26 -5.64 -20.81
CA TYR A 470 19.99 -4.66 -21.61
C TYR A 470 19.51 -3.22 -21.36
N VAL A 471 18.19 -3.00 -21.23
CA VAL A 471 17.63 -1.67 -20.90
C VAL A 471 18.14 -1.19 -19.54
N VAL A 472 18.17 -2.04 -18.52
CA VAL A 472 18.71 -1.67 -17.20
C VAL A 472 20.18 -1.30 -17.33
N LEU A 473 21.03 -2.13 -17.93
CA LEU A 473 22.45 -1.82 -18.10
C LEU A 473 22.66 -0.53 -18.88
N GLY A 474 21.91 -0.32 -19.95
CA GLY A 474 21.99 0.90 -20.75
C GLY A 474 21.63 2.16 -19.96
N ARG A 475 20.60 2.11 -19.09
CA ARG A 475 20.25 3.23 -18.22
C ARG A 475 21.33 3.49 -17.17
N LEU A 476 21.90 2.44 -16.58
CA LEU A 476 23.01 2.57 -15.63
C LEU A 476 24.23 3.21 -16.30
N ASP A 477 24.56 2.78 -17.51
CA ASP A 477 25.68 3.31 -18.26
C ASP A 477 25.44 4.76 -18.71
N LEU A 478 24.21 5.11 -19.09
CA LEU A 478 23.82 6.48 -19.42
C LEU A 478 23.94 7.43 -18.20
N ARG A 479 23.57 6.96 -17.00
CA ARG A 479 23.77 7.71 -15.74
C ARG A 479 25.26 7.92 -15.43
N ASP A 480 26.07 6.90 -15.65
CA ASP A 480 27.52 6.94 -15.45
C ASP A 480 28.26 7.66 -16.59
N ASN A 481 27.53 8.27 -17.54
CA ASN A 481 28.07 8.96 -18.73
C ASN A 481 28.92 8.06 -19.65
N ARG A 482 28.66 6.74 -19.64
CA ARG A 482 29.29 5.75 -20.54
C ARG A 482 28.45 5.59 -21.80
N LEU A 483 28.43 6.61 -22.67
CA LEU A 483 27.47 6.75 -23.76
C LEU A 483 27.57 5.60 -24.78
N ASP A 484 28.78 5.17 -25.15
CA ASP A 484 29.01 4.08 -26.10
C ASP A 484 28.48 2.73 -25.57
N ALA A 485 28.62 2.47 -24.28
CA ALA A 485 28.10 1.26 -23.65
C ALA A 485 26.56 1.31 -23.56
N ALA A 486 26.00 2.47 -23.22
CA ALA A 486 24.56 2.68 -23.19
C ALA A 486 23.91 2.51 -24.57
N GLU A 487 24.54 3.01 -25.63
CA GLU A 487 24.08 2.85 -27.00
C GLU A 487 24.08 1.38 -27.44
N LYS A 488 25.17 0.66 -27.19
CA LYS A 488 25.26 -0.78 -27.50
C LYS A 488 24.17 -1.58 -26.78
N SER A 489 23.93 -1.27 -25.51
CA SER A 489 22.87 -1.93 -24.74
C SER A 489 21.47 -1.64 -25.32
N ALA A 490 21.21 -0.39 -25.73
CA ALA A 490 19.95 -0.04 -26.39
C ALA A 490 19.78 -0.78 -27.73
N ASP A 491 20.86 -0.90 -28.51
CA ASP A 491 20.84 -1.62 -29.79
C ASP A 491 20.61 -3.13 -29.61
N HIS A 492 21.24 -3.74 -28.60
CA HIS A 492 20.97 -5.15 -28.27
C HIS A 492 19.51 -5.36 -27.84
N ALA A 493 18.96 -4.48 -27.01
CA ALA A 493 17.57 -4.56 -26.60
C ALA A 493 16.61 -4.46 -27.79
N LEU A 494 16.86 -3.52 -28.72
CA LEU A 494 16.06 -3.33 -29.93
C LEU A 494 16.24 -4.44 -30.96
N ALA A 495 17.39 -5.09 -30.99
CA ALA A 495 17.60 -6.26 -31.85
C ALA A 495 16.76 -7.46 -31.37
N LEU A 496 16.58 -7.62 -30.06
CA LEU A 496 15.73 -8.66 -29.48
C LEU A 496 14.23 -8.31 -29.56
N GLU A 497 13.89 -7.07 -29.28
CA GLU A 497 12.52 -6.57 -29.24
C GLU A 497 12.43 -5.21 -29.98
N PRO A 498 12.22 -5.20 -31.30
CA PRO A 498 12.20 -3.96 -32.07
C PRO A 498 11.12 -2.96 -31.63
N ASP A 499 10.04 -3.45 -31.05
CA ASP A 499 8.92 -2.63 -30.58
C ASP A 499 9.01 -2.21 -29.10
N ASN A 500 10.09 -2.54 -28.41
CA ASN A 500 10.28 -2.18 -27.01
C ASN A 500 10.41 -0.66 -26.84
N ALA A 501 9.33 -0.04 -26.32
CA ALA A 501 9.25 1.42 -26.15
C ALA A 501 10.34 1.97 -25.22
N THR A 502 10.70 1.20 -24.20
CA THR A 502 11.71 1.59 -23.21
C THR A 502 13.11 1.62 -23.81
N ALA A 503 13.44 0.64 -24.66
CA ALA A 503 14.70 0.59 -25.39
C ALA A 503 14.79 1.73 -26.43
N ARG A 504 13.69 2.05 -27.14
CA ARG A 504 13.63 3.22 -28.04
C ARG A 504 13.87 4.54 -27.29
N ASN A 505 13.25 4.71 -26.12
CA ASN A 505 13.46 5.88 -25.29
C ASN A 505 14.92 5.98 -24.83
N LEU A 506 15.50 4.88 -24.33
CA LEU A 506 16.90 4.83 -23.94
C LEU A 506 17.81 5.26 -25.12
N LYS A 507 17.61 4.71 -26.31
CA LYS A 507 18.41 5.08 -27.48
C LYS A 507 18.30 6.57 -27.82
N ARG A 508 17.08 7.12 -27.79
CA ARG A 508 16.86 8.55 -28.02
C ARG A 508 17.58 9.42 -26.97
N ASP A 509 17.52 9.02 -25.70
CA ASP A 509 18.15 9.76 -24.60
C ASP A 509 19.68 9.73 -24.72
N VAL A 510 20.27 8.59 -25.12
CA VAL A 510 21.71 8.46 -25.42
C VAL A 510 22.12 9.40 -26.55
N VAL A 511 21.42 9.36 -27.69
CA VAL A 511 21.70 10.23 -28.86
C VAL A 511 21.56 11.70 -28.49
N SER A 512 20.53 12.05 -27.73
CA SER A 512 20.36 13.43 -27.25
C SER A 512 21.56 13.89 -26.41
N LYS A 513 22.07 13.02 -25.53
CA LYS A 513 23.21 13.35 -24.67
C LYS A 513 24.55 13.40 -25.41
N GLN A 514 24.71 12.61 -26.48
CA GLN A 514 25.88 12.66 -27.37
C GLN A 514 25.93 13.94 -28.22
N THR A 515 24.76 14.52 -28.54
CA THR A 515 24.63 15.69 -29.39
C THR A 515 24.59 17.01 -28.64
N MET A 516 24.52 16.98 -27.30
CA MET A 516 24.65 18.19 -26.46
C MET A 516 26.12 18.62 -26.40
N PRO A 517 26.42 19.93 -26.72
CA PRO A 517 27.78 20.47 -26.71
C PRO A 517 28.37 20.59 -25.32
#